data_0a79c0f6b56f8bb74b1024ca4b02c01d
#
_entry.id   0a79c0f6b56f8bb74b1024ca4b02c01d
#
_cell.length_a   1.000
_cell.length_b   1.000
_cell.length_c   1.000
_cell.angle_alpha   90.00
_cell.angle_beta   90.00
_cell.angle_gamma   90.00
#
_symmetry.space_group_name_H-M   'P 1'
#
loop_
_entity.id
_entity.type
_entity.pdbx_description
1 polymer ?
#
loop_
_entity_poly.entity_id
_entity_poly.type
_entity_poly.pdbx_seq_one_letter_code
_entity_poly.pdbx_strand_id
1 'polypeptide(L)'
;TWGVDFALLDKDGQLIENPVHYRDERTLGMVEKSFEKISKNEFYSITGNQFMEINTVFQLLALKEKRSHLLERADVMLLMPDLFNYLLTGKMVTENSIASTTQLFDAKERTWSDKVINALGLPRKIFTKIVSSGTIIGDISEKICDELKIEKCKVIAVAGHDTQSALVSVPTTEKDFVFLSCGTWSLLGTEIDEPIINEKSSKYNITNEGGYENKASFLKNIIGLWLIQESKRQWEREGKEYNFSTLEELAREAKPFKCFIDPDDPIFVQAGDIPSRIREYCLKTNQEIPENCGEIVRCINESLAMKYRYSLEEIKDCTNKNYDVIYMVGGGTQSKLLCQMTANACNIKVSAGPIEATVYGNIAIQLMKTNKIENLYKAREIIRNSNDMSYYEPQNYELWDKEYE
;
A
#
# COMPACT_ATOMS: atom_id res chain seq x y z
N THR A 1 5.22 -4.09 7.97
CA THR A 1 5.01 -5.07 6.89
C THR A 1 4.02 -4.51 5.88
N TRP A 2 3.81 -5.22 4.74
CA TRP A 2 2.67 -4.96 3.86
C TRP A 2 1.34 -5.21 4.57
N GLY A 3 0.24 -4.68 4.04
CA GLY A 3 -1.12 -4.84 4.56
C GLY A 3 -1.73 -6.22 4.33
N VAL A 4 -2.91 -6.42 4.82
CA VAL A 4 -3.91 -7.45 4.54
C VAL A 4 -3.61 -8.89 4.96
N ASP A 5 -2.35 -9.32 5.01
CA ASP A 5 -1.99 -10.70 5.36
C ASP A 5 -2.03 -10.94 6.88
N PHE A 6 -2.40 -12.14 7.27
CA PHE A 6 -2.63 -12.49 8.66
C PHE A 6 -2.27 -13.95 8.97
N ALA A 7 -2.11 -14.22 10.25
CA ALA A 7 -2.00 -15.55 10.85
C ALA A 7 -3.20 -15.84 11.76
N LEU A 8 -3.57 -17.11 11.84
CA LEU A 8 -4.54 -17.60 12.83
C LEU A 8 -3.81 -18.37 13.92
N LEU A 9 -4.11 -18.05 15.16
CA LEU A 9 -3.58 -18.72 16.36
C LEU A 9 -4.71 -19.48 17.06
N ASP A 10 -4.35 -20.62 17.65
CA ASP A 10 -5.24 -21.41 18.49
C ASP A 10 -5.29 -20.84 19.93
N LYS A 11 -6.06 -21.51 20.81
CA LYS A 11 -6.21 -21.14 22.22
C LYS A 11 -4.91 -21.13 23.02
N ASP A 12 -3.90 -21.87 22.57
CA ASP A 12 -2.59 -21.96 23.21
C ASP A 12 -1.57 -20.97 22.61
N GLY A 13 -2.04 -20.11 21.68
CA GLY A 13 -1.23 -19.11 20.99
C GLY A 13 -0.28 -19.68 19.93
N GLN A 14 -0.56 -20.91 19.47
CA GLN A 14 0.23 -21.54 18.42
C GLN A 14 -0.34 -21.25 17.05
N LEU A 15 0.52 -21.10 16.03
CA LEU A 15 0.10 -20.97 14.65
C LEU A 15 -0.68 -22.22 14.22
N ILE A 16 -1.88 -22.03 13.68
CA ILE A 16 -2.69 -23.12 13.13
C ILE A 16 -2.08 -23.60 11.82
N GLU A 17 -1.68 -22.64 10.97
CA GLU A 17 -0.96 -22.85 9.69
C GLU A 17 -0.08 -21.63 9.38
N ASN A 18 0.82 -21.79 8.43
CA ASN A 18 1.57 -20.65 7.90
C ASN A 18 0.63 -19.63 7.24
N PRO A 19 0.89 -18.31 7.41
CA PRO A 19 0.20 -17.27 6.67
C PRO A 19 0.27 -17.51 5.16
N VAL A 20 -0.83 -17.19 4.48
CA VAL A 20 -0.92 -17.30 3.01
C VAL A 20 -0.84 -15.90 2.42
N HIS A 21 0.00 -15.73 1.42
CA HIS A 21 0.24 -14.45 0.76
C HIS A 21 -1.02 -13.97 -0.01
N TYR A 22 -1.30 -12.69 -0.01
CA TYR A 22 -2.51 -12.08 -0.58
C TYR A 22 -2.68 -12.27 -2.09
N ARG A 23 -1.61 -12.61 -2.83
CA ARG A 23 -1.70 -12.91 -4.28
C ARG A 23 -2.15 -14.34 -4.59
N ASP A 24 -2.53 -15.12 -3.56
CA ASP A 24 -3.16 -16.42 -3.75
C ASP A 24 -4.54 -16.28 -4.39
N GLU A 25 -4.87 -17.17 -5.32
CA GLU A 25 -6.11 -17.10 -6.10
C GLU A 25 -7.38 -17.47 -5.31
N ARG A 26 -7.25 -17.84 -4.02
CA ARG A 26 -8.38 -18.25 -3.18
C ARG A 26 -9.49 -17.21 -3.05
N THR A 27 -9.15 -15.93 -3.22
CA THR A 27 -10.05 -14.78 -3.04
C THR A 27 -10.83 -14.39 -4.29
N LEU A 28 -10.55 -15.00 -5.43
CA LEU A 28 -11.25 -14.71 -6.69
C LEU A 28 -12.77 -14.85 -6.52
N GLY A 29 -13.52 -13.80 -6.88
CA GLY A 29 -14.98 -13.72 -6.78
C GLY A 29 -15.53 -13.51 -5.36
N MET A 30 -14.68 -13.32 -4.34
CA MET A 30 -15.14 -13.10 -2.96
C MET A 30 -15.68 -11.69 -2.74
N VAL A 31 -15.28 -10.72 -3.55
CA VAL A 31 -15.82 -9.34 -3.53
C VAL A 31 -17.32 -9.38 -3.85
N GLU A 32 -17.70 -9.97 -4.98
CA GLU A 32 -19.08 -10.09 -5.44
C GLU A 32 -19.93 -10.89 -4.44
N LYS A 33 -19.41 -12.00 -3.95
CA LYS A 33 -20.09 -12.80 -2.91
C LYS A 33 -20.35 -12.03 -1.62
N SER A 34 -19.45 -11.11 -1.24
CA SER A 34 -19.67 -10.27 -0.07
C SER A 34 -20.89 -9.37 -0.24
N PHE A 35 -21.15 -8.89 -1.47
CA PHE A 35 -22.29 -8.02 -1.77
C PHE A 35 -23.65 -8.74 -1.68
N GLU A 36 -23.69 -10.07 -1.67
CA GLU A 36 -24.90 -10.84 -1.35
C GLU A 36 -25.28 -10.75 0.14
N LYS A 37 -24.34 -10.37 1.01
CA LYS A 37 -24.52 -10.29 2.47
C LYS A 37 -24.63 -8.87 3.00
N ILE A 38 -23.89 -7.93 2.40
CA ILE A 38 -23.88 -6.51 2.72
C ILE A 38 -23.77 -5.72 1.42
N SER A 39 -24.63 -4.72 1.19
CA SER A 39 -24.56 -3.95 -0.05
C SER A 39 -23.23 -3.20 -0.19
N LYS A 40 -22.73 -3.02 -1.42
CA LYS A 40 -21.49 -2.29 -1.69
C LYS A 40 -21.45 -0.92 -1.02
N ASN A 41 -22.57 -0.17 -1.12
CA ASN A 41 -22.68 1.18 -0.55
C ASN A 41 -22.61 1.16 0.98
N GLU A 42 -23.30 0.24 1.62
CA GLU A 42 -23.28 0.08 3.07
C GLU A 42 -21.91 -0.36 3.55
N PHE A 43 -21.29 -1.31 2.89
CA PHE A 43 -19.95 -1.79 3.20
C PHE A 43 -18.93 -0.64 3.12
N TYR A 44 -18.93 0.10 2.00
CA TYR A 44 -18.05 1.26 1.85
C TYR A 44 -18.33 2.35 2.88
N SER A 45 -19.60 2.64 3.19
CA SER A 45 -19.99 3.67 4.14
C SER A 45 -19.46 3.46 5.56
N ILE A 46 -19.15 2.21 5.92
CA ILE A 46 -18.58 1.79 7.20
C ILE A 46 -17.05 1.83 7.12
N THR A 47 -16.49 1.12 6.15
CA THR A 47 -15.05 0.85 6.11
C THR A 47 -14.26 1.94 5.38
N GLY A 48 -14.87 2.60 4.40
CA GLY A 48 -14.19 3.57 3.54
C GLY A 48 -13.03 3.01 2.74
N ASN A 49 -12.91 1.68 2.63
CA ASN A 49 -11.79 1.03 1.95
C ASN A 49 -12.08 0.78 0.47
N GLN A 50 -11.04 0.88 -0.34
CA GLN A 50 -11.01 0.42 -1.72
C GLN A 50 -11.32 -1.09 -1.79
N PHE A 51 -12.28 -1.48 -2.62
CA PHE A 51 -12.56 -2.90 -2.85
C PHE A 51 -11.46 -3.50 -3.71
N MET A 52 -10.74 -4.45 -3.12
CA MET A 52 -9.67 -5.22 -3.75
C MET A 52 -9.75 -6.66 -3.25
N GLU A 53 -9.66 -7.64 -4.13
CA GLU A 53 -9.76 -9.07 -3.77
C GLU A 53 -8.73 -9.51 -2.72
N ILE A 54 -7.62 -8.78 -2.62
CA ILE A 54 -6.55 -9.06 -1.66
C ILE A 54 -6.89 -8.71 -0.21
N ASN A 55 -7.92 -7.89 0.06
CA ASN A 55 -8.23 -7.44 1.41
C ASN A 55 -8.55 -8.61 2.35
N THR A 56 -8.15 -8.47 3.61
CA THR A 56 -8.28 -9.52 4.63
C THR A 56 -9.68 -10.12 4.72
N VAL A 57 -10.70 -9.29 4.60
CA VAL A 57 -12.12 -9.73 4.65
C VAL A 57 -12.42 -10.80 3.60
N PHE A 58 -11.91 -10.65 2.37
CA PHE A 58 -12.14 -11.61 1.29
C PHE A 58 -11.30 -12.87 1.47
N GLN A 59 -10.11 -12.75 2.05
CA GLN A 59 -9.30 -13.90 2.46
C GLN A 59 -10.02 -14.72 3.54
N LEU A 60 -10.63 -14.08 4.55
CA LEU A 60 -11.42 -14.74 5.58
C LEU A 60 -12.71 -15.38 5.02
N LEU A 61 -13.37 -14.73 4.08
CA LEU A 61 -14.53 -15.33 3.38
C LEU A 61 -14.13 -16.58 2.61
N ALA A 62 -13.02 -16.55 1.89
CA ALA A 62 -12.48 -17.72 1.20
C ALA A 62 -12.15 -18.87 2.16
N LEU A 63 -11.56 -18.57 3.33
CA LEU A 63 -11.34 -19.57 4.37
C LEU A 63 -12.66 -20.13 4.91
N LYS A 64 -13.63 -19.27 5.18
CA LYS A 64 -14.94 -19.69 5.66
C LYS A 64 -15.64 -20.65 4.71
N GLU A 65 -15.55 -20.41 3.40
CA GLU A 65 -16.18 -21.27 2.40
C GLU A 65 -15.43 -22.57 2.15
N LYS A 66 -14.10 -22.49 2.06
CA LYS A 66 -13.28 -23.62 1.59
C LYS A 66 -12.65 -24.42 2.74
N ARG A 67 -12.44 -23.80 3.90
CA ARG A 67 -11.66 -24.34 5.04
C ARG A 67 -12.18 -23.85 6.39
N SER A 68 -13.52 -23.90 6.63
CA SER A 68 -14.19 -23.39 7.85
C SER A 68 -13.56 -23.87 9.14
N HIS A 69 -13.07 -25.13 9.16
CA HIS A 69 -12.43 -25.73 10.33
C HIS A 69 -11.22 -24.94 10.85
N LEU A 70 -10.54 -24.14 10.02
CA LEU A 70 -9.45 -23.27 10.47
C LEU A 70 -9.99 -22.11 11.30
N LEU A 71 -11.09 -21.47 10.87
CA LEU A 71 -11.75 -20.39 11.61
C LEU A 71 -12.41 -20.90 12.89
N GLU A 72 -12.92 -22.13 12.90
CA GLU A 72 -13.50 -22.77 14.10
C GLU A 72 -12.44 -22.99 15.19
N ARG A 73 -11.23 -23.43 14.78
CA ARG A 73 -10.08 -23.65 15.65
C ARG A 73 -9.41 -22.36 16.08
N ALA A 74 -9.53 -21.30 15.29
CA ALA A 74 -8.88 -20.03 15.57
C ALA A 74 -9.48 -19.35 16.79
N ASP A 75 -8.62 -18.90 17.67
CA ASP A 75 -8.95 -18.09 18.84
C ASP A 75 -8.57 -16.63 18.62
N VAL A 76 -7.48 -16.41 17.89
CA VAL A 76 -6.97 -15.08 17.58
C VAL A 76 -6.51 -15.00 16.11
N MET A 77 -6.76 -13.85 15.49
CA MET A 77 -6.17 -13.42 14.22
C MET A 77 -5.19 -12.28 14.50
N LEU A 78 -3.97 -12.40 14.02
CA LEU A 78 -2.97 -11.31 14.03
C LEU A 78 -2.53 -10.99 12.62
N LEU A 79 -2.55 -9.70 12.28
CA LEU A 79 -1.94 -9.22 11.03
C LEU A 79 -0.42 -9.37 11.13
N MET A 80 0.26 -9.39 10.00
CA MET A 80 1.69 -9.75 9.98
C MET A 80 2.57 -8.95 10.95
N PRO A 81 2.49 -7.61 11.06
CA PRO A 81 3.33 -6.88 12.03
C PRO A 81 2.94 -7.19 13.48
N ASP A 82 1.65 -7.44 13.73
CA ASP A 82 1.16 -7.79 15.06
C ASP A 82 1.59 -9.20 15.48
N LEU A 83 1.67 -10.12 14.52
CA LEU A 83 2.24 -11.44 14.73
C LEU A 83 3.71 -11.34 15.19
N PHE A 84 4.53 -10.52 14.52
CA PHE A 84 5.92 -10.31 14.96
C PHE A 84 5.98 -9.66 16.34
N ASN A 85 5.13 -8.70 16.64
CA ASN A 85 5.02 -8.10 17.96
C ASN A 85 4.64 -9.15 19.02
N TYR A 86 3.70 -10.04 18.70
CA TYR A 86 3.32 -11.16 19.58
C TYR A 86 4.49 -12.12 19.81
N LEU A 87 5.19 -12.53 18.76
CA LEU A 87 6.34 -13.43 18.88
C LEU A 87 7.45 -12.84 19.74
N LEU A 88 7.62 -11.51 19.73
CA LEU A 88 8.60 -10.81 20.56
C LEU A 88 8.15 -10.66 22.02
N THR A 89 6.86 -10.43 22.28
CA THR A 89 6.37 -9.98 23.60
C THR A 89 5.40 -10.93 24.28
N GLY A 90 4.79 -11.85 23.54
CA GLY A 90 3.65 -12.65 24.00
C GLY A 90 2.33 -11.88 24.10
N LYS A 91 2.24 -10.63 23.62
CA LYS A 91 1.04 -9.79 23.69
C LYS A 91 0.29 -9.76 22.38
N MET A 92 -1.01 -10.02 22.43
CA MET A 92 -1.91 -10.09 21.26
C MET A 92 -2.75 -8.82 21.18
N VAL A 93 -2.33 -7.90 20.31
CA VAL A 93 -3.03 -6.65 19.97
C VAL A 93 -2.92 -6.41 18.49
N THR A 94 -3.79 -5.58 17.92
CA THR A 94 -3.71 -5.15 16.50
C THR A 94 -3.47 -3.66 16.45
N GLU A 95 -2.48 -3.23 15.66
CA GLU A 95 -2.20 -1.82 15.47
C GLU A 95 -3.18 -1.20 14.45
N ASN A 96 -3.58 0.04 14.69
CA ASN A 96 -4.61 0.76 13.95
C ASN A 96 -4.38 0.83 12.42
N SER A 97 -3.15 1.15 11.99
CA SER A 97 -2.89 1.35 10.56
C SER A 97 -3.01 0.04 9.78
N ILE A 98 -2.50 -1.06 10.35
CA ILE A 98 -2.61 -2.37 9.71
C ILE A 98 -4.05 -2.91 9.79
N ALA A 99 -4.78 -2.67 10.90
CA ALA A 99 -6.20 -3.03 11.02
C ALA A 99 -7.05 -2.39 9.93
N SER A 100 -6.77 -1.15 9.58
CA SER A 100 -7.52 -0.39 8.59
C SER A 100 -7.38 -0.92 7.15
N THR A 101 -6.37 -1.74 6.85
CA THR A 101 -6.21 -2.37 5.53
C THR A 101 -7.17 -3.55 5.31
N THR A 102 -7.80 -4.03 6.36
CA THR A 102 -8.54 -5.31 6.36
C THR A 102 -9.90 -5.26 5.68
N GLN A 103 -10.49 -4.06 5.50
CA GLN A 103 -11.90 -3.85 5.15
C GLN A 103 -12.90 -4.44 6.18
N LEU A 104 -12.44 -4.59 7.44
CA LEU A 104 -13.24 -5.01 8.61
C LEU A 104 -13.22 -3.94 9.71
N PHE A 105 -12.50 -2.85 9.44
CA PHE A 105 -12.33 -1.71 10.34
C PHE A 105 -13.36 -0.63 10.04
N ASP A 106 -14.03 -0.12 11.06
CA ASP A 106 -14.88 1.06 10.96
C ASP A 106 -13.98 2.30 10.97
N ALA A 107 -13.92 2.99 9.84
CA ALA A 107 -12.97 4.09 9.65
C ALA A 107 -13.28 5.30 10.55
N LYS A 108 -14.57 5.52 10.93
CA LYS A 108 -15.00 6.64 11.79
C LYS A 108 -14.83 6.31 13.27
N GLU A 109 -15.29 5.11 13.66
CA GLU A 109 -15.22 4.65 15.06
C GLU A 109 -13.81 4.17 15.44
N ARG A 110 -12.95 3.94 14.46
CA ARG A 110 -11.56 3.45 14.62
C ARG A 110 -11.45 2.16 15.42
N THR A 111 -12.36 1.25 15.13
CA THR A 111 -12.45 -0.07 15.76
C THR A 111 -12.91 -1.13 14.74
N TRP A 112 -12.90 -2.40 15.15
CA TRP A 112 -13.50 -3.45 14.34
C TRP A 112 -14.99 -3.22 14.14
N SER A 113 -15.48 -3.35 12.91
CA SER A 113 -16.90 -3.22 12.59
C SER A 113 -17.68 -4.49 12.90
N ASP A 114 -18.33 -4.54 14.04
CA ASP A 114 -19.23 -5.64 14.39
C ASP A 114 -20.32 -5.85 13.34
N LYS A 115 -20.78 -4.78 12.70
CA LYS A 115 -21.78 -4.84 11.64
C LYS A 115 -21.28 -5.61 10.42
N VAL A 116 -20.09 -5.34 9.93
CA VAL A 116 -19.48 -6.05 8.79
C VAL A 116 -19.15 -7.49 9.18
N ILE A 117 -18.53 -7.69 10.33
CA ILE A 117 -18.12 -9.00 10.85
C ILE A 117 -19.34 -9.92 10.95
N ASN A 118 -20.45 -9.43 11.53
CA ASN A 118 -21.69 -10.19 11.70
C ASN A 118 -22.41 -10.43 10.36
N ALA A 119 -22.50 -9.43 9.47
CA ALA A 119 -23.13 -9.58 8.17
C ALA A 119 -22.46 -10.68 7.34
N LEU A 120 -21.13 -10.77 7.41
CA LEU A 120 -20.35 -11.79 6.72
C LEU A 120 -20.27 -13.11 7.50
N GLY A 121 -20.78 -13.14 8.74
CA GLY A 121 -20.77 -14.30 9.63
C GLY A 121 -19.37 -14.78 9.96
N LEU A 122 -18.46 -13.84 10.20
CA LEU A 122 -17.10 -14.11 10.67
C LEU A 122 -17.07 -14.24 12.20
N PRO A 123 -16.18 -15.05 12.77
CA PRO A 123 -16.13 -15.25 14.22
C PRO A 123 -15.55 -14.02 14.94
N ARG A 124 -16.38 -13.27 15.66
CA ARG A 124 -15.97 -12.02 16.38
C ARG A 124 -14.82 -12.24 17.35
N LYS A 125 -14.68 -13.44 17.92
CA LYS A 125 -13.67 -13.77 18.93
C LYS A 125 -12.22 -13.64 18.44
N ILE A 126 -11.97 -13.79 17.14
CA ILE A 126 -10.61 -13.77 16.59
C ILE A 126 -10.00 -12.37 16.51
N PHE A 127 -10.81 -11.31 16.61
CA PHE A 127 -10.37 -9.92 16.48
C PHE A 127 -9.92 -9.35 17.80
N THR A 128 -8.64 -8.99 17.89
CA THR A 128 -8.00 -8.47 19.11
C THR A 128 -8.32 -7.01 19.35
N LYS A 129 -7.90 -6.49 20.51
CA LYS A 129 -8.00 -5.06 20.84
C LYS A 129 -7.11 -4.24 19.89
N ILE A 130 -7.67 -3.16 19.34
CA ILE A 130 -6.93 -2.19 18.52
C ILE A 130 -6.15 -1.23 19.42
N VAL A 131 -4.91 -0.95 19.02
CA VAL A 131 -4.03 0.04 19.65
C VAL A 131 -3.52 1.05 18.63
N SER A 132 -3.24 2.27 19.06
CA SER A 132 -2.69 3.32 18.20
C SER A 132 -1.20 3.10 17.96
N SER A 133 -0.71 3.58 16.81
CA SER A 133 0.73 3.70 16.54
C SER A 133 1.43 4.48 17.66
N GLY A 134 2.62 4.05 18.04
CA GLY A 134 3.36 4.59 19.19
C GLY A 134 2.99 3.96 20.54
N THR A 135 2.08 2.96 20.60
CA THR A 135 1.77 2.23 21.83
C THR A 135 2.91 1.31 22.23
N ILE A 136 3.37 1.38 23.49
CA ILE A 136 4.27 0.39 24.06
C ILE A 136 3.47 -0.89 24.33
N ILE A 137 3.78 -1.96 23.61
CA ILE A 137 3.09 -3.26 23.73
C ILE A 137 3.59 -4.01 24.98
N GLY A 138 4.89 -3.99 25.21
CA GLY A 138 5.54 -4.68 26.30
C GLY A 138 7.05 -4.67 26.16
N ASP A 139 7.69 -5.53 26.94
CA ASP A 139 9.11 -5.82 26.79
C ASP A 139 9.31 -7.08 25.95
N ILE A 140 10.46 -7.18 25.29
CA ILE A 140 10.90 -8.46 24.70
C ILE A 140 10.89 -9.54 25.76
N SER A 141 10.40 -10.74 25.41
CA SER A 141 10.26 -11.86 26.33
C SER A 141 11.62 -12.31 26.88
N GLU A 142 11.63 -12.79 28.15
CA GLU A 142 12.85 -13.28 28.81
C GLU A 142 13.52 -14.38 27.98
N LYS A 143 12.73 -15.28 27.42
CA LYS A 143 13.23 -16.35 26.56
C LYS A 143 14.10 -15.83 25.41
N ILE A 144 13.66 -14.77 24.72
CA ILE A 144 14.42 -14.16 23.61
C ILE A 144 15.66 -13.44 24.16
N CYS A 145 15.53 -12.71 25.26
CA CYS A 145 16.66 -12.02 25.90
C CYS A 145 17.77 -13.02 26.28
N ASP A 146 17.39 -14.14 26.88
CA ASP A 146 18.33 -15.20 27.30
C ASP A 146 19.01 -15.88 26.11
N GLU A 147 18.24 -16.19 25.04
CA GLU A 147 18.73 -16.83 23.81
C GLU A 147 19.72 -15.94 23.08
N LEU A 148 19.38 -14.65 22.90
CA LEU A 148 20.19 -13.69 22.15
C LEU A 148 21.22 -12.95 23.02
N LYS A 149 21.21 -13.15 24.35
CA LYS A 149 22.06 -12.45 25.32
C LYS A 149 21.96 -10.93 25.23
N ILE A 150 20.74 -10.42 25.12
CA ILE A 150 20.42 -9.00 25.06
C ILE A 150 19.67 -8.55 26.30
N GLU A 151 19.76 -7.27 26.63
CA GLU A 151 18.95 -6.66 27.68
C GLU A 151 17.49 -6.52 27.25
N LYS A 152 16.57 -6.46 28.22
CA LYS A 152 15.16 -6.16 27.97
C LYS A 152 15.02 -4.79 27.31
N CYS A 153 14.31 -4.75 26.19
CA CYS A 153 13.94 -3.50 25.54
C CYS A 153 12.43 -3.46 25.25
N LYS A 154 11.90 -2.25 25.14
CA LYS A 154 10.48 -2.02 24.82
C LYS A 154 10.19 -2.36 23.37
N VAL A 155 9.06 -3.01 23.15
CA VAL A 155 8.46 -3.19 21.82
C VAL A 155 7.35 -2.17 21.67
N ILE A 156 7.42 -1.38 20.62
CA ILE A 156 6.49 -0.30 20.30
C ILE A 156 5.72 -0.67 19.03
N ALA A 157 4.39 -0.64 19.09
CA ALA A 157 3.56 -0.70 17.91
C ALA A 157 3.80 0.57 17.09
N VAL A 158 4.53 0.45 16.00
CA VAL A 158 4.70 1.54 15.01
C VAL A 158 3.50 1.54 14.05
N ALA A 159 3.45 2.42 13.07
CA ALA A 159 2.50 2.27 11.96
C ALA A 159 2.81 0.96 11.22
N GLY A 160 2.06 -0.08 11.53
CA GLY A 160 2.36 -1.46 11.13
C GLY A 160 2.24 -1.70 9.63
N HIS A 161 1.35 -0.96 8.95
CA HIS A 161 1.31 -0.87 7.50
C HIS A 161 2.49 -0.05 7.00
N ASP A 162 3.34 -0.63 6.15
CA ASP A 162 4.58 -0.01 5.64
C ASP A 162 4.35 1.36 4.99
N THR A 163 3.25 1.52 4.24
CA THR A 163 2.86 2.79 3.65
C THR A 163 2.58 3.85 4.70
N GLN A 164 1.95 3.50 5.82
CA GLN A 164 1.68 4.47 6.88
C GLN A 164 2.97 4.87 7.61
N SER A 165 3.91 3.95 7.78
CA SER A 165 5.26 4.29 8.22
C SER A 165 5.96 5.20 7.20
N ALA A 166 5.88 4.91 5.90
CA ALA A 166 6.44 5.77 4.86
C ALA A 166 5.83 7.18 4.89
N LEU A 167 4.52 7.30 5.13
CA LEU A 167 3.84 8.59 5.25
C LEU A 167 4.33 9.42 6.44
N VAL A 168 4.62 8.78 7.56
CA VAL A 168 5.25 9.46 8.72
C VAL A 168 6.56 10.13 8.32
N SER A 169 7.32 9.52 7.41
CA SER A 169 8.63 10.01 6.97
C SER A 169 8.60 10.98 5.79
N VAL A 170 7.44 11.29 5.21
CA VAL A 170 7.35 12.26 4.11
C VAL A 170 7.99 13.59 4.52
N PRO A 171 9.01 14.07 3.77
CA PRO A 171 9.86 15.17 4.21
C PRO A 171 9.23 16.54 3.97
N THR A 172 7.99 16.73 4.47
CA THR A 172 7.24 17.98 4.36
C THR A 172 6.76 18.47 5.71
N THR A 173 6.63 19.77 5.83
CA THR A 173 6.04 20.46 6.97
C THR A 173 4.70 21.11 6.61
N GLU A 174 4.27 20.96 5.37
CA GLU A 174 2.98 21.46 4.89
C GLU A 174 1.85 20.60 5.46
N LYS A 175 0.72 21.25 5.78
CA LYS A 175 -0.47 20.55 6.26
C LYS A 175 -1.16 19.79 5.14
N ASP A 176 -1.29 20.43 3.98
CA ASP A 176 -1.93 19.87 2.80
C ASP A 176 -0.86 19.49 1.77
N PHE A 177 -0.66 18.21 1.60
CA PHE A 177 0.32 17.65 0.67
C PHE A 177 -0.19 16.37 0.04
N VAL A 178 0.34 16.03 -1.12
CA VAL A 178 0.13 14.74 -1.76
C VAL A 178 1.41 13.93 -1.66
N PHE A 179 1.29 12.66 -1.32
CA PHE A 179 2.40 11.70 -1.31
C PHE A 179 2.18 10.59 -2.35
N LEU A 180 3.27 10.02 -2.81
CA LEU A 180 3.28 8.81 -3.64
C LEU A 180 4.30 7.83 -3.03
N SER A 181 3.81 6.84 -2.28
CA SER A 181 4.64 5.72 -1.84
C SER A 181 4.80 4.76 -3.02
N CYS A 182 5.98 4.82 -3.67
CA CYS A 182 6.25 4.12 -4.92
C CYS A 182 7.15 2.91 -4.68
N GLY A 183 6.54 1.74 -4.67
CA GLY A 183 7.18 0.43 -4.51
C GLY A 183 6.54 -0.61 -5.43
N THR A 184 6.43 -1.85 -4.98
CA THR A 184 5.68 -2.91 -5.68
C THR A 184 4.26 -2.47 -5.98
N TRP A 185 3.60 -1.86 -5.01
CA TRP A 185 2.40 -1.03 -5.17
C TRP A 185 2.80 0.45 -5.22
N SER A 186 1.95 1.26 -5.82
CA SER A 186 2.02 2.70 -5.77
C SER A 186 0.79 3.22 -5.04
N LEU A 187 0.99 3.85 -3.89
CA LEU A 187 -0.08 4.42 -3.09
C LEU A 187 -0.01 5.94 -3.18
N LEU A 188 -0.92 6.50 -3.95
CA LEU A 188 -1.03 7.95 -4.15
C LEU A 188 -2.15 8.51 -3.27
N GLY A 189 -1.86 9.51 -2.44
CA GLY A 189 -2.85 10.03 -1.51
C GLY A 189 -2.44 11.29 -0.77
N THR A 190 -3.27 11.66 0.18
CA THR A 190 -3.07 12.80 1.09
C THR A 190 -3.41 12.41 2.52
N GLU A 191 -2.80 13.11 3.48
CA GLU A 191 -3.12 12.99 4.90
C GLU A 191 -4.32 13.90 5.23
N ILE A 192 -5.29 13.36 5.95
CA ILE A 192 -6.52 14.07 6.36
C ILE A 192 -6.81 13.85 7.85
N ASP A 193 -7.50 14.79 8.46
CA ASP A 193 -7.85 14.70 9.88
C ASP A 193 -9.00 13.70 10.13
N GLU A 194 -9.97 13.62 9.21
CA GLU A 194 -11.12 12.71 9.30
C GLU A 194 -11.36 11.98 7.97
N PRO A 195 -11.84 10.73 8.00
CA PRO A 195 -12.11 9.94 6.79
C PRO A 195 -13.13 10.61 5.84
N ILE A 196 -12.84 10.60 4.54
CA ILE A 196 -13.74 11.07 3.49
C ILE A 196 -14.50 9.86 2.94
N ILE A 197 -15.74 9.68 3.39
CA ILE A 197 -16.61 8.58 3.01
C ILE A 197 -17.93 9.14 2.48
N ASN A 198 -18.05 9.24 1.16
CA ASN A 198 -19.19 9.79 0.47
C ASN A 198 -19.37 9.11 -0.91
N GLU A 199 -20.36 9.55 -1.68
CA GLU A 199 -20.65 8.97 -3.00
C GLU A 199 -19.49 9.11 -3.99
N LYS A 200 -18.75 10.24 -3.97
CA LYS A 200 -17.60 10.45 -4.85
C LYS A 200 -16.47 9.49 -4.51
N SER A 201 -16.05 9.42 -3.23
CA SER A 201 -14.98 8.54 -2.80
C SER A 201 -15.31 7.06 -3.02
N SER A 202 -16.60 6.69 -2.87
CA SER A 202 -17.10 5.36 -3.19
C SER A 202 -17.06 5.07 -4.70
N LYS A 203 -17.50 6.04 -5.52
CA LYS A 203 -17.46 5.92 -6.99
C LYS A 203 -16.05 5.73 -7.52
N TYR A 204 -15.12 6.52 -7.00
CA TYR A 204 -13.69 6.46 -7.37
C TYR A 204 -12.95 5.29 -6.71
N ASN A 205 -13.62 4.55 -5.82
CA ASN A 205 -13.04 3.43 -5.08
C ASN A 205 -11.73 3.83 -4.38
N ILE A 206 -11.78 4.91 -3.58
CA ILE A 206 -10.63 5.43 -2.81
C ILE A 206 -10.69 4.87 -1.39
N THR A 207 -9.54 4.55 -0.81
CA THR A 207 -9.44 4.01 0.55
C THR A 207 -9.15 5.10 1.58
N ASN A 208 -9.68 4.90 2.80
CA ASN A 208 -9.30 5.63 4.00
C ASN A 208 -8.57 4.66 4.93
N GLU A 209 -7.30 4.89 5.19
CA GLU A 209 -6.51 4.07 6.11
C GLU A 209 -6.16 4.83 7.37
N GLY A 210 -6.09 4.13 8.49
CA GLY A 210 -5.68 4.72 9.77
C GLY A 210 -4.20 5.13 9.74
N GLY A 211 -3.92 6.37 10.06
CA GLY A 211 -2.58 6.95 10.11
C GLY A 211 -2.07 7.17 11.54
N TYR A 212 -0.86 7.75 11.63
CA TYR A 212 -0.25 8.19 12.88
C TYR A 212 -1.02 9.38 13.47
N GLU A 213 -1.02 9.55 14.80
CA GLU A 213 -1.71 10.63 15.54
C GLU A 213 -3.23 10.72 15.26
N ASN A 214 -3.88 9.56 15.07
CA ASN A 214 -5.30 9.46 14.72
C ASN A 214 -5.71 10.16 13.43
N LYS A 215 -4.80 10.45 12.54
CA LYS A 215 -5.14 10.90 11.19
C LYS A 215 -5.58 9.75 10.30
N ALA A 216 -6.08 10.07 9.14
CA ALA A 216 -6.35 9.09 8.10
C ALA A 216 -5.55 9.44 6.84
N SER A 217 -5.23 8.43 6.06
CA SER A 217 -4.69 8.57 4.71
C SER A 217 -5.79 8.31 3.70
N PHE A 218 -6.09 9.28 2.89
CA PHE A 218 -7.04 9.20 1.79
C PHE A 218 -6.26 8.92 0.52
N LEU A 219 -6.28 7.68 0.03
CA LEU A 219 -5.36 7.23 -1.01
C LEU A 219 -5.97 6.22 -1.98
N LYS A 220 -5.32 6.07 -3.12
CA LYS A 220 -5.58 5.07 -4.13
C LYS A 220 -4.45 4.07 -4.16
N ASN A 221 -4.77 2.77 -4.06
CA ASN A 221 -3.82 1.70 -4.33
C ASN A 221 -3.79 1.44 -5.84
N ILE A 222 -2.61 1.44 -6.41
CA ILE A 222 -2.33 1.25 -7.84
C ILE A 222 -1.27 0.16 -7.96
N ILE A 223 -1.41 -0.76 -8.90
CA ILE A 223 -0.33 -1.70 -9.21
C ILE A 223 0.87 -0.89 -9.73
N GLY A 224 1.97 -0.91 -8.99
CA GLY A 224 3.14 -0.07 -9.24
C GLY A 224 4.27 -0.77 -9.96
N LEU A 225 5.47 -0.72 -9.36
CA LEU A 225 6.69 -1.29 -9.95
C LEU A 225 6.67 -2.82 -10.05
N TRP A 226 5.66 -3.49 -9.50
CA TRP A 226 5.38 -4.90 -9.73
C TRP A 226 5.46 -5.27 -11.20
N LEU A 227 4.91 -4.44 -12.08
CA LEU A 227 4.92 -4.66 -13.53
C LEU A 227 6.34 -4.78 -14.09
N ILE A 228 7.24 -3.89 -13.68
CA ILE A 228 8.65 -3.93 -14.10
C ILE A 228 9.40 -5.08 -13.41
N GLN A 229 9.16 -5.28 -12.12
CA GLN A 229 9.80 -6.34 -11.32
C GLN A 229 9.48 -7.73 -11.87
N GLU A 230 8.22 -7.99 -12.20
CA GLU A 230 7.80 -9.29 -12.71
C GLU A 230 8.19 -9.47 -14.19
N SER A 231 8.19 -8.39 -14.98
CA SER A 231 8.76 -8.41 -16.34
C SER A 231 10.25 -8.78 -16.31
N LYS A 232 11.01 -8.19 -15.38
CA LYS A 232 12.43 -8.52 -15.19
C LYS A 232 12.62 -10.00 -14.82
N ARG A 233 11.82 -10.53 -13.88
CA ARG A 233 11.86 -11.95 -13.52
C ARG A 233 11.52 -12.85 -14.72
N GLN A 234 10.60 -12.44 -15.59
CA GLN A 234 10.27 -13.18 -16.81
C GLN A 234 11.47 -13.21 -17.76
N TRP A 235 12.13 -12.09 -17.97
CA TRP A 235 13.33 -12.06 -18.82
C TRP A 235 14.49 -12.88 -18.24
N GLU A 236 14.66 -12.91 -16.92
CA GLU A 236 15.62 -13.79 -16.25
C GLU A 236 15.31 -15.27 -16.50
N ARG A 237 14.02 -15.68 -16.46
CA ARG A 237 13.59 -17.04 -16.84
C ARG A 237 13.91 -17.37 -18.32
N GLU A 238 13.95 -16.36 -19.17
CA GLU A 238 14.32 -16.47 -20.59
C GLU A 238 15.86 -16.42 -20.82
N GLY A 239 16.65 -16.31 -19.74
CA GLY A 239 18.12 -16.24 -19.83
C GLY A 239 18.67 -14.86 -20.18
N LYS A 240 17.85 -13.79 -19.99
CA LYS A 240 18.24 -12.39 -20.22
C LYS A 240 18.39 -11.69 -18.87
N GLU A 241 19.58 -11.26 -18.55
CA GLU A 241 19.86 -10.53 -17.31
C GLU A 241 19.88 -9.02 -17.55
N TYR A 242 18.94 -8.31 -16.92
CA TYR A 242 18.88 -6.87 -16.93
C TYR A 242 18.91 -6.33 -15.49
N ASN A 243 19.70 -5.29 -15.23
CA ASN A 243 19.51 -4.47 -14.03
C ASN A 243 18.49 -3.35 -14.31
N PHE A 244 18.00 -2.70 -13.27
CA PHE A 244 16.99 -1.64 -13.42
C PHE A 244 17.52 -0.41 -14.17
N SER A 245 18.80 -0.07 -14.02
CA SER A 245 19.42 1.05 -14.75
C SER A 245 19.41 0.80 -16.26
N THR A 246 19.83 -0.40 -16.69
CA THR A 246 19.80 -0.79 -18.11
C THR A 246 18.38 -0.75 -18.67
N LEU A 247 17.40 -1.25 -17.92
CA LEU A 247 15.99 -1.19 -18.34
C LEU A 247 15.48 0.25 -18.48
N GLU A 248 15.89 1.14 -17.58
CA GLU A 248 15.54 2.56 -17.67
C GLU A 248 16.20 3.24 -18.88
N GLU A 249 17.47 2.94 -19.16
CA GLU A 249 18.18 3.46 -20.35
C GLU A 249 17.48 3.03 -21.65
N LEU A 250 17.18 1.73 -21.78
CA LEU A 250 16.43 1.21 -22.93
C LEU A 250 15.03 1.85 -23.09
N ALA A 251 14.36 2.11 -21.96
CA ALA A 251 13.07 2.79 -21.96
C ALA A 251 13.20 4.26 -22.40
N ARG A 252 14.31 4.95 -22.08
CA ARG A 252 14.57 6.33 -22.54
C ARG A 252 14.74 6.41 -24.06
N GLU A 253 15.39 5.40 -24.66
CA GLU A 253 15.61 5.32 -26.09
C GLU A 253 14.37 4.90 -26.89
N ALA A 254 13.40 4.25 -26.26
CA ALA A 254 12.18 3.79 -26.91
C ALA A 254 11.27 4.95 -27.32
N LYS A 255 10.45 4.72 -28.39
CA LYS A 255 9.47 5.70 -28.91
C LYS A 255 8.49 6.11 -27.82
N PRO A 256 8.33 7.42 -27.52
CA PRO A 256 7.36 7.88 -26.53
C PRO A 256 5.92 7.62 -26.99
N PHE A 257 5.04 7.36 -26.02
CA PHE A 257 3.59 7.24 -26.19
C PHE A 257 3.17 6.21 -27.27
N LYS A 258 3.92 5.10 -27.36
CA LYS A 258 3.63 4.04 -28.33
C LYS A 258 2.35 3.28 -27.98
N CYS A 259 2.18 2.99 -26.69
CA CYS A 259 1.03 2.27 -26.13
C CYS A 259 0.89 2.52 -24.64
N PHE A 260 -0.32 2.29 -24.11
CA PHE A 260 -0.66 2.43 -22.72
C PHE A 260 -1.43 1.21 -22.21
N ILE A 261 -1.29 0.94 -20.91
CA ILE A 261 -2.09 -0.07 -20.21
C ILE A 261 -2.81 0.60 -19.03
N ASP A 262 -3.92 0.04 -18.58
CA ASP A 262 -4.39 0.31 -17.21
C ASP A 262 -3.61 -0.60 -16.25
N PRO A 263 -2.73 -0.04 -15.38
CA PRO A 263 -1.96 -0.84 -14.45
C PRO A 263 -2.83 -1.71 -13.52
N ASP A 264 -4.06 -1.28 -13.25
CA ASP A 264 -5.00 -1.95 -12.34
C ASP A 264 -5.90 -2.99 -13.03
N ASP A 265 -5.69 -3.23 -14.35
CA ASP A 265 -6.43 -4.31 -15.01
C ASP A 265 -6.12 -5.67 -14.34
N PRO A 266 -7.15 -6.49 -14.06
CA PRO A 266 -6.98 -7.79 -13.39
C PRO A 266 -5.95 -8.72 -14.04
N ILE A 267 -5.70 -8.57 -15.35
CA ILE A 267 -4.69 -9.37 -16.08
C ILE A 267 -3.26 -9.19 -15.50
N PHE A 268 -2.99 -8.07 -14.81
CA PHE A 268 -1.67 -7.73 -14.26
C PHE A 268 -1.47 -8.10 -12.80
N VAL A 269 -2.50 -8.54 -12.10
CA VAL A 269 -2.43 -8.86 -10.66
C VAL A 269 -1.55 -10.09 -10.39
N GLN A 270 -1.71 -11.13 -11.21
CA GLN A 270 -1.04 -12.41 -11.02
C GLN A 270 0.42 -12.37 -11.49
N ALA A 271 1.29 -13.10 -10.77
CA ALA A 271 2.67 -13.34 -11.20
C ALA A 271 2.72 -14.07 -12.56
N GLY A 272 3.87 -13.97 -13.27
CA GLY A 272 4.11 -14.67 -14.51
C GLY A 272 4.57 -13.76 -15.64
N ASP A 273 4.15 -14.04 -16.86
CA ASP A 273 4.62 -13.35 -18.07
C ASP A 273 3.89 -12.01 -18.28
N ILE A 274 4.28 -11.00 -17.51
CA ILE A 274 3.76 -9.63 -17.68
C ILE A 274 4.07 -9.06 -19.07
N PRO A 275 5.26 -9.23 -19.66
CA PRO A 275 5.52 -8.76 -21.02
C PRO A 275 4.52 -9.26 -22.07
N SER A 276 4.17 -10.54 -22.04
CA SER A 276 3.16 -11.09 -22.95
C SER A 276 1.77 -10.55 -22.69
N ARG A 277 1.38 -10.36 -21.42
CA ARG A 277 0.10 -9.77 -21.05
C ARG A 277 -0.03 -8.32 -21.49
N ILE A 278 1.06 -7.53 -21.43
CA ILE A 278 1.07 -6.16 -21.97
C ILE A 278 0.83 -6.18 -23.47
N ARG A 279 1.50 -7.06 -24.23
CA ARG A 279 1.27 -7.20 -25.68
C ARG A 279 -0.17 -7.62 -26.00
N GLU A 280 -0.71 -8.57 -25.22
CA GLU A 280 -2.09 -9.01 -25.37
C GLU A 280 -3.08 -7.88 -25.06
N TYR A 281 -2.83 -7.08 -24.02
CA TYR A 281 -3.63 -5.89 -23.68
C TYR A 281 -3.62 -4.87 -24.83
N CYS A 282 -2.44 -4.54 -25.36
CA CYS A 282 -2.31 -3.62 -26.49
C CYS A 282 -3.03 -4.14 -27.75
N LEU A 283 -2.92 -5.43 -28.04
CA LEU A 283 -3.64 -6.05 -29.15
C LEU A 283 -5.17 -5.94 -28.97
N LYS A 284 -5.69 -6.24 -27.77
CA LYS A 284 -7.12 -6.16 -27.46
C LYS A 284 -7.67 -4.74 -27.51
N THR A 285 -6.85 -3.75 -27.22
CA THR A 285 -7.22 -2.34 -27.23
C THR A 285 -6.87 -1.61 -28.55
N ASN A 286 -6.44 -2.37 -29.57
CA ASN A 286 -6.06 -1.86 -30.91
C ASN A 286 -4.93 -0.82 -30.88
N GLN A 287 -3.95 -0.99 -30.00
CA GLN A 287 -2.76 -0.16 -29.88
C GLN A 287 -1.54 -0.79 -30.60
N GLU A 288 -0.49 0.01 -30.85
CA GLU A 288 0.80 -0.50 -31.30
C GLU A 288 1.36 -1.47 -30.24
N ILE A 289 1.88 -2.63 -30.67
CA ILE A 289 2.39 -3.67 -29.77
C ILE A 289 3.86 -3.36 -29.44
N PRO A 290 4.26 -3.35 -28.14
CA PRO A 290 5.66 -3.19 -27.77
C PRO A 290 6.48 -4.44 -28.11
N GLU A 291 7.58 -4.27 -28.85
CA GLU A 291 8.37 -5.37 -29.41
C GLU A 291 9.52 -5.84 -28.52
N ASN A 292 10.14 -4.89 -27.79
CA ASN A 292 11.34 -5.13 -26.99
C ASN A 292 11.15 -4.70 -25.53
N CYS A 293 12.12 -5.02 -24.67
CA CYS A 293 12.04 -4.72 -23.24
C CYS A 293 12.04 -3.21 -22.94
N GLY A 294 12.73 -2.39 -23.72
CA GLY A 294 12.73 -0.93 -23.58
C GLY A 294 11.35 -0.33 -23.81
N GLU A 295 10.65 -0.76 -24.87
CA GLU A 295 9.29 -0.33 -25.18
C GLU A 295 8.29 -0.79 -24.11
N ILE A 296 8.45 -2.01 -23.58
CA ILE A 296 7.59 -2.52 -22.49
C ILE A 296 7.80 -1.68 -21.22
N VAL A 297 9.04 -1.43 -20.81
CA VAL A 297 9.32 -0.64 -19.60
C VAL A 297 8.87 0.80 -19.77
N ARG A 298 8.99 1.36 -20.98
CA ARG A 298 8.47 2.69 -21.30
C ARG A 298 6.96 2.73 -21.19
N CYS A 299 6.26 1.80 -21.82
CA CYS A 299 4.81 1.66 -21.72
C CYS A 299 4.36 1.61 -20.25
N ILE A 300 5.02 0.82 -19.41
CA ILE A 300 4.71 0.73 -17.97
C ILE A 300 4.90 2.10 -17.30
N ASN A 301 6.04 2.76 -17.49
CA ASN A 301 6.32 4.05 -16.84
C ASN A 301 5.36 5.16 -17.28
N GLU A 302 5.06 5.26 -18.59
CA GLU A 302 4.09 6.22 -19.12
C GLU A 302 2.68 5.95 -18.59
N SER A 303 2.27 4.69 -18.56
CA SER A 303 0.97 4.27 -18.00
C SER A 303 0.85 4.56 -16.52
N LEU A 304 1.90 4.30 -15.73
CA LEU A 304 1.93 4.65 -14.30
C LEU A 304 1.82 6.16 -14.10
N ALA A 305 2.56 6.96 -14.85
CA ALA A 305 2.50 8.43 -14.75
C ALA A 305 1.10 8.97 -15.08
N MET A 306 0.43 8.43 -16.12
CA MET A 306 -0.95 8.77 -16.46
C MET A 306 -1.94 8.32 -15.38
N LYS A 307 -1.75 7.12 -14.80
CA LYS A 307 -2.58 6.63 -13.71
C LYS A 307 -2.44 7.48 -12.45
N TYR A 308 -1.23 7.98 -12.17
CA TYR A 308 -1.02 8.92 -11.06
C TYR A 308 -1.74 10.24 -11.29
N ARG A 309 -1.71 10.79 -12.52
CA ARG A 309 -2.51 11.96 -12.89
C ARG A 309 -3.99 11.72 -12.64
N TYR A 310 -4.54 10.64 -13.19
CA TYR A 310 -5.94 10.27 -13.04
C TYR A 310 -6.35 10.17 -11.58
N SER A 311 -5.57 9.46 -10.77
CA SER A 311 -5.85 9.28 -9.34
C SER A 311 -5.70 10.58 -8.55
N LEU A 312 -4.76 11.44 -8.93
CA LEU A 312 -4.59 12.77 -8.32
C LEU A 312 -5.80 13.68 -8.59
N GLU A 313 -6.36 13.64 -9.78
CA GLU A 313 -7.58 14.37 -10.14
C GLU A 313 -8.78 13.89 -9.32
N GLU A 314 -8.95 12.57 -9.14
CA GLU A 314 -9.97 11.99 -8.26
C GLU A 314 -9.81 12.45 -6.79
N ILE A 315 -8.56 12.50 -6.28
CA ILE A 315 -8.25 12.97 -4.93
C ILE A 315 -8.56 14.45 -4.79
N LYS A 316 -8.17 15.30 -5.76
CA LYS A 316 -8.50 16.72 -5.80
C LYS A 316 -10.01 16.96 -5.80
N ASP A 317 -10.77 16.21 -6.60
CA ASP A 317 -12.24 16.32 -6.66
C ASP A 317 -12.90 15.92 -5.34
N CYS A 318 -12.38 14.93 -4.63
CA CYS A 318 -12.92 14.52 -3.32
C CYS A 318 -12.54 15.46 -2.18
N THR A 319 -11.35 16.03 -2.20
CA THR A 319 -10.83 16.87 -1.12
C THR A 319 -11.11 18.35 -1.32
N ASN A 320 -11.44 18.77 -2.55
CA ASN A 320 -11.51 20.18 -2.99
C ASN A 320 -10.21 20.96 -2.69
N LYS A 321 -9.06 20.28 -2.79
CA LYS A 321 -7.73 20.84 -2.55
C LYS A 321 -6.90 20.81 -3.82
N ASN A 322 -5.96 21.76 -3.95
CA ASN A 322 -4.88 21.74 -4.92
C ASN A 322 -3.57 21.45 -4.21
N TYR A 323 -2.65 20.85 -4.94
CA TYR A 323 -1.34 20.46 -4.41
C TYR A 323 -0.26 20.90 -5.38
N ASP A 324 0.80 21.49 -4.87
CA ASP A 324 1.89 22.05 -5.67
C ASP A 324 3.08 21.08 -5.81
N VAL A 325 3.15 20.07 -4.92
CA VAL A 325 4.25 19.10 -4.89
C VAL A 325 3.69 17.70 -4.64
N ILE A 326 4.18 16.73 -5.42
CA ILE A 326 4.04 15.30 -5.11
C ILE A 326 5.30 14.86 -4.38
N TYR A 327 5.18 14.42 -3.14
CA TYR A 327 6.27 13.83 -2.38
C TYR A 327 6.34 12.33 -2.69
N MET A 328 7.23 11.96 -3.61
CA MET A 328 7.48 10.55 -3.96
C MET A 328 8.49 9.97 -3.00
N VAL A 329 8.16 8.85 -2.37
CA VAL A 329 9.00 8.12 -1.41
C VAL A 329 9.09 6.64 -1.78
N GLY A 330 10.08 5.95 -1.24
CA GLY A 330 10.28 4.52 -1.50
C GLY A 330 11.20 4.23 -2.69
N GLY A 331 11.31 2.95 -3.04
CA GLY A 331 12.25 2.48 -4.07
C GLY A 331 12.08 3.08 -5.47
N GLY A 332 10.85 3.49 -5.82
CA GLY A 332 10.55 4.13 -7.10
C GLY A 332 11.23 5.48 -7.33
N THR A 333 11.68 6.14 -6.25
CA THR A 333 12.45 7.39 -6.33
C THR A 333 13.80 7.23 -7.03
N GLN A 334 14.29 6.01 -7.16
CA GLN A 334 15.51 5.70 -7.89
C GLN A 334 15.33 5.74 -9.41
N SER A 335 14.09 5.59 -9.92
CA SER A 335 13.80 5.76 -11.35
C SER A 335 13.62 7.23 -11.69
N LYS A 336 14.69 7.84 -12.21
CA LYS A 336 14.66 9.25 -12.67
C LYS A 336 13.66 9.44 -13.80
N LEU A 337 13.48 8.41 -14.64
CA LEU A 337 12.53 8.44 -15.74
C LEU A 337 11.09 8.51 -15.22
N LEU A 338 10.71 7.62 -14.30
CA LEU A 338 9.36 7.63 -13.73
C LEU A 338 9.07 8.91 -12.93
N CYS A 339 10.05 9.41 -12.15
CA CYS A 339 9.90 10.67 -11.41
C CYS A 339 9.63 11.85 -12.36
N GLN A 340 10.38 11.96 -13.47
CA GLN A 340 10.18 13.02 -14.45
C GLN A 340 8.85 12.85 -15.22
N MET A 341 8.51 11.63 -15.62
CA MET A 341 7.23 11.35 -16.28
C MET A 341 6.05 11.67 -15.38
N THR A 342 6.14 11.37 -14.08
CA THR A 342 5.13 11.73 -13.07
C THR A 342 4.96 13.24 -12.98
N ALA A 343 6.06 14.00 -12.89
CA ALA A 343 6.00 15.46 -12.87
C ALA A 343 5.35 16.02 -14.15
N ASN A 344 5.71 15.47 -15.30
CA ASN A 344 5.19 15.87 -16.59
C ASN A 344 3.68 15.59 -16.74
N ALA A 345 3.26 14.35 -16.44
CA ALA A 345 1.86 13.93 -16.57
C ALA A 345 0.94 14.68 -15.61
N CYS A 346 1.35 14.84 -14.37
CA CYS A 346 0.56 15.52 -13.33
C CYS A 346 0.63 17.04 -13.41
N ASN A 347 1.54 17.60 -14.19
CA ASN A 347 1.87 19.04 -14.23
C ASN A 347 2.13 19.63 -12.84
N ILE A 348 2.83 18.88 -12.00
CA ILE A 348 3.14 19.23 -10.62
C ILE A 348 4.58 18.82 -10.33
N LYS A 349 5.30 19.62 -9.56
CA LYS A 349 6.64 19.30 -9.08
C LYS A 349 6.67 17.98 -8.31
N VAL A 350 7.65 17.14 -8.58
CA VAL A 350 7.94 15.93 -7.80
C VAL A 350 9.17 16.14 -6.93
N SER A 351 9.03 15.88 -5.63
CA SER A 351 10.12 15.81 -4.66
C SER A 351 10.36 14.34 -4.33
N ALA A 352 11.46 13.75 -4.79
CA ALA A 352 11.75 12.33 -4.69
C ALA A 352 12.77 12.03 -3.57
N GLY A 353 12.39 11.17 -2.63
CA GLY A 353 13.14 10.73 -1.46
C GLY A 353 12.32 10.85 -0.16
N PRO A 354 12.74 10.16 0.90
CA PRO A 354 13.82 9.17 0.96
C PRO A 354 13.45 7.82 0.32
N ILE A 355 14.46 7.03 -0.04
CA ILE A 355 14.29 5.67 -0.58
C ILE A 355 13.72 4.75 0.51
N GLU A 356 14.33 4.74 1.69
CA GLU A 356 13.96 3.89 2.82
C GLU A 356 12.91 4.54 3.75
N ALA A 357 11.90 5.16 3.15
CA ALA A 357 10.87 5.93 3.85
C ALA A 357 10.20 5.16 4.98
N THR A 358 9.83 3.90 4.74
CA THR A 358 9.20 3.01 5.74
C THR A 358 10.08 2.84 6.98
N VAL A 359 11.38 2.63 6.79
CA VAL A 359 12.34 2.46 7.89
C VAL A 359 12.48 3.76 8.68
N TYR A 360 12.59 4.89 8.00
CA TYR A 360 12.66 6.20 8.66
C TYR A 360 11.41 6.49 9.49
N GLY A 361 10.21 6.21 8.97
CA GLY A 361 8.97 6.42 9.70
C GLY A 361 8.84 5.49 10.91
N ASN A 362 9.22 4.22 10.76
CA ASN A 362 9.26 3.27 11.87
C ASN A 362 10.18 3.77 13.01
N ILE A 363 11.40 4.17 12.68
CA ILE A 363 12.36 4.72 13.65
C ILE A 363 11.83 6.02 14.26
N ALA A 364 11.25 6.91 13.47
CA ALA A 364 10.72 8.19 13.94
C ALA A 364 9.63 8.00 15.01
N ILE A 365 8.68 7.08 14.80
CA ILE A 365 7.63 6.78 15.79
C ILE A 365 8.25 6.29 17.10
N GLN A 366 9.26 5.41 17.04
CA GLN A 366 9.93 4.92 18.23
C GLN A 366 10.69 6.03 18.97
N LEU A 367 11.40 6.90 18.23
CA LEU A 367 12.13 8.02 18.81
C LEU A 367 11.18 9.06 19.42
N MET A 368 10.04 9.35 18.79
CA MET A 368 9.01 10.21 19.37
C MET A 368 8.43 9.59 20.64
N LYS A 369 8.10 8.29 20.62
CA LYS A 369 7.56 7.61 21.81
C LYS A 369 8.53 7.55 22.98
N THR A 370 9.81 7.53 22.71
CA THR A 370 10.87 7.52 23.75
C THR A 370 11.37 8.94 24.11
N ASN A 371 10.67 9.99 23.65
CA ASN A 371 10.99 11.40 23.88
C ASN A 371 12.41 11.81 23.40
N LYS A 372 12.90 11.15 22.34
CA LYS A 372 14.16 11.53 21.65
C LYS A 372 13.92 12.52 20.54
N ILE A 373 12.72 12.53 19.96
CA ILE A 373 12.22 13.52 19.01
C ILE A 373 10.91 14.07 19.59
N GLU A 374 10.71 15.36 19.50
CA GLU A 374 9.60 16.07 20.15
C GLU A 374 8.23 15.73 19.55
N ASN A 375 8.13 15.74 18.21
CA ASN A 375 6.89 15.55 17.47
C ASN A 375 7.14 15.16 16.01
N LEU A 376 6.05 14.89 15.28
CA LEU A 376 6.09 14.50 13.87
C LEU A 376 6.72 15.57 12.96
N TYR A 377 6.44 16.85 13.21
CA TYR A 377 7.04 17.95 12.47
C TYR A 377 8.57 17.93 12.54
N LYS A 378 9.10 17.76 13.77
CA LYS A 378 10.56 17.69 13.99
C LYS A 378 11.17 16.42 13.39
N ALA A 379 10.44 15.31 13.42
CA ALA A 379 10.87 14.07 12.78
C ALA A 379 11.01 14.25 11.25
N ARG A 380 10.00 14.82 10.60
CA ARG A 380 10.02 15.12 9.15
C ARG A 380 11.14 16.10 8.76
N GLU A 381 11.39 17.12 9.59
CA GLU A 381 12.52 18.06 9.39
C GLU A 381 13.88 17.33 9.45
N ILE A 382 14.08 16.48 10.44
CA ILE A 382 15.31 15.69 10.58
C ILE A 382 15.48 14.76 9.36
N ILE A 383 14.45 14.06 8.95
CA ILE A 383 14.48 13.15 7.81
C ILE A 383 14.85 13.93 6.53
N ARG A 384 14.22 15.09 6.30
CA ARG A 384 14.52 15.97 5.18
C ARG A 384 15.98 16.38 5.14
N ASN A 385 16.54 16.75 6.28
CA ASN A 385 17.93 17.23 6.40
C ASN A 385 18.97 16.10 6.35
N SER A 386 18.55 14.86 6.53
CA SER A 386 19.41 13.66 6.56
C SER A 386 19.43 12.89 5.24
N ASN A 387 18.68 13.33 4.23
CA ASN A 387 18.56 12.63 2.96
C ASN A 387 18.78 13.59 1.79
N ASP A 388 19.41 13.07 0.74
CA ASP A 388 19.51 13.76 -0.55
C ASP A 388 18.17 13.66 -1.27
N MET A 389 17.53 14.83 -1.50
CA MET A 389 16.29 14.94 -2.21
C MET A 389 16.52 15.31 -3.66
N SER A 390 15.84 14.63 -4.59
CA SER A 390 15.84 14.99 -6.01
C SER A 390 14.54 15.71 -6.37
N TYR A 391 14.63 16.72 -7.23
CA TYR A 391 13.47 17.53 -7.64
C TYR A 391 13.30 17.46 -9.14
N TYR A 392 12.03 17.30 -9.57
CA TYR A 392 11.64 17.22 -10.97
C TYR A 392 10.53 18.23 -11.23
N GLU A 393 10.82 19.22 -12.08
CA GLU A 393 9.84 20.18 -12.55
C GLU A 393 9.13 19.64 -13.79
N PRO A 394 7.83 19.96 -13.99
CA PRO A 394 7.10 19.57 -15.20
C PRO A 394 7.77 20.07 -16.48
N GLN A 395 7.82 19.20 -17.48
CA GLN A 395 8.36 19.50 -18.83
C GLN A 395 7.40 18.95 -19.87
N ASN A 396 7.17 19.71 -20.94
CA ASN A 396 6.36 19.27 -22.09
C ASN A 396 4.95 18.76 -21.71
N TYR A 397 4.30 19.43 -20.76
CA TYR A 397 2.99 19.03 -20.25
C TYR A 397 1.94 18.89 -21.38
N GLU A 398 1.97 19.78 -22.39
CA GLU A 398 1.01 19.78 -23.50
C GLU A 398 1.02 18.44 -24.29
N LEU A 399 2.18 17.76 -24.37
CA LEU A 399 2.26 16.43 -24.99
C LEU A 399 1.54 15.37 -24.16
N TRP A 400 1.72 15.43 -22.82
CA TRP A 400 1.05 14.52 -21.90
C TRP A 400 -0.47 14.77 -21.83
N ASP A 401 -0.88 16.03 -21.90
CA ASP A 401 -2.28 16.44 -21.89
C ASP A 401 -3.01 15.89 -23.13
N LYS A 402 -2.39 16.01 -24.31
CA LYS A 402 -2.91 15.47 -25.56
C LYS A 402 -3.10 13.94 -25.53
N GLU A 403 -2.16 13.22 -24.93
CA GLU A 403 -2.24 11.74 -24.87
C GLU A 403 -3.17 11.25 -23.75
N TYR A 404 -3.51 12.13 -22.80
CA TYR A 404 -4.43 11.83 -21.70
C TYR A 404 -5.91 11.96 -22.09
N GLU A 405 -6.26 12.85 -23.03
CA GLU A 405 -7.62 13.02 -23.58
C GLU A 405 -8.07 11.79 -24.39
#